data_f583bd8498d7cb9d6fa1bbfac5fbf7b7
#
_entry.id   f583bd8498d7cb9d6fa1bbfac5fbf7b7
#
_cell.length_a   1.000
_cell.length_b   1.000
_cell.length_c   1.000
_cell.angle_alpha   90.00
_cell.angle_beta   90.00
_cell.angle_gamma   90.00
#
_symmetry.space_group_name_H-M   'P 1'
#
loop_
_entity.id
_entity.type
_entity.pdbx_description
1 polymer ?
#
loop_
_entity_poly.entity_id
_entity_poly.type
_entity_poly.pdbx_seq_one_letter_code
_entity_poly.pdbx_strand_id
1 'polypeptide(L)'
;MRRAVLRTASALALSGVCEVSRAHNSAGIVKPPLDVPDMDLMLDTGRQTTLRKLLIGRATALQLMFTGCSATCPIQGALFAQVQNYLSNNTLPLQLVSCSIDPLGDNARAMQTWLARFGSRAGWVGAIPDPSKLDAWLDFLNGRAAGVDRHTGQVFFFNHQAQLNLRTVDFPQPEEVARLLVSLAGQGQGQGQGRS
;
A
#
# COMPACT_ATOMS: atom_id res chain seq x y z
N MET A 1 -13.88 -78.86 18.67
CA MET A 1 -12.76 -77.93 18.46
C MET A 1 -13.24 -76.78 17.59
N ARG A 2 -13.50 -75.58 18.16
CA ARG A 2 -13.97 -74.39 17.45
C ARG A 2 -12.81 -73.36 17.50
N ARG A 3 -12.24 -73.02 16.35
CA ARG A 3 -11.21 -71.98 16.22
C ARG A 3 -11.87 -70.64 16.10
N ALA A 4 -11.63 -69.76 17.06
CA ALA A 4 -11.97 -68.34 16.99
C ALA A 4 -10.92 -67.59 16.16
N VAL A 5 -11.36 -66.88 15.14
CA VAL A 5 -10.53 -65.97 14.34
C VAL A 5 -10.76 -64.56 14.86
N LEU A 6 -9.76 -64.01 15.53
CA LEU A 6 -9.70 -62.57 15.87
C LEU A 6 -9.41 -61.79 14.59
N ARG A 7 -10.33 -60.89 14.24
CA ARG A 7 -10.10 -59.84 13.22
C ARG A 7 -9.67 -58.54 13.95
N THR A 8 -8.43 -58.20 13.86
CA THR A 8 -7.91 -56.90 14.28
C THR A 8 -8.25 -55.86 13.20
N ALA A 9 -9.12 -54.91 13.51
CA ALA A 9 -9.42 -53.77 12.68
C ALA A 9 -8.42 -52.64 13.02
N SER A 10 -7.46 -52.38 12.13
CA SER A 10 -6.58 -51.20 12.22
C SER A 10 -7.34 -49.97 11.74
N ALA A 11 -7.66 -49.08 12.66
CA ALA A 11 -8.18 -47.74 12.33
C ALA A 11 -7.03 -46.85 11.93
N LEU A 12 -6.92 -46.52 10.64
CA LEU A 12 -6.06 -45.43 10.17
C LEU A 12 -6.73 -44.12 10.52
N ALA A 13 -6.19 -43.40 11.50
CA ALA A 13 -6.53 -42.00 11.76
C ALA A 13 -5.85 -41.12 10.71
N LEU A 14 -6.61 -40.65 9.71
CA LEU A 14 -6.16 -39.56 8.83
C LEU A 14 -6.23 -38.24 9.64
N SER A 15 -5.09 -37.81 10.16
CA SER A 15 -4.92 -36.48 10.69
C SER A 15 -4.84 -35.50 9.50
N GLY A 16 -5.96 -34.98 9.05
CA GLY A 16 -6.01 -33.90 8.08
C GLY A 16 -5.43 -32.62 8.73
N VAL A 17 -4.18 -32.31 8.38
CA VAL A 17 -3.61 -30.98 8.67
C VAL A 17 -4.37 -30.00 7.79
N CYS A 18 -5.34 -29.30 8.40
CA CYS A 18 -6.00 -28.18 7.76
C CYS A 18 -4.96 -27.04 7.67
N GLU A 19 -4.26 -26.94 6.55
CA GLU A 19 -3.46 -25.74 6.25
C GLU A 19 -4.45 -24.58 6.14
N VAL A 20 -4.52 -23.79 7.21
CA VAL A 20 -5.22 -22.51 7.19
C VAL A 20 -4.45 -21.62 6.23
N SER A 21 -4.93 -21.57 4.98
CA SER A 21 -4.43 -20.66 3.97
C SER A 21 -4.57 -19.22 4.51
N ARG A 22 -3.47 -18.66 5.01
CA ARG A 22 -3.41 -17.28 5.46
C ARG A 22 -3.36 -16.37 4.23
N ALA A 23 -4.49 -16.22 3.56
CA ALA A 23 -4.75 -15.13 2.65
C ALA A 23 -5.08 -13.86 3.46
N HIS A 24 -4.22 -13.48 4.39
CA HIS A 24 -4.34 -12.21 5.09
C HIS A 24 -3.25 -11.29 4.56
N ASN A 25 -3.67 -10.24 3.87
CA ASN A 25 -2.83 -9.07 3.62
C ASN A 25 -2.12 -8.73 4.93
N SER A 26 -0.80 -8.77 4.93
CA SER A 26 -0.01 -8.56 6.14
C SER A 26 -0.07 -7.09 6.56
N ALA A 27 -1.13 -6.71 7.28
CA ALA A 27 -1.20 -5.42 7.95
C ALA A 27 -0.20 -5.39 9.10
N GLY A 28 0.37 -4.21 9.36
CA GLY A 28 1.27 -3.98 10.47
C GLY A 28 2.61 -3.38 10.07
N ILE A 29 3.49 -3.31 11.06
CA ILE A 29 4.85 -2.76 10.88
C ILE A 29 5.69 -3.75 10.09
N VAL A 30 6.41 -3.24 9.08
CA VAL A 30 7.38 -4.00 8.28
C VAL A 30 8.74 -3.91 8.96
N LYS A 31 9.25 -5.06 9.43
CA LYS A 31 10.55 -5.14 10.14
C LYS A 31 11.42 -6.24 9.52
N PRO A 32 12.66 -5.92 9.07
CA PRO A 32 13.18 -4.56 8.90
C PRO A 32 12.39 -3.79 7.81
N PRO A 33 12.44 -2.44 7.78
CA PRO A 33 11.88 -1.66 6.67
C PRO A 33 12.51 -2.09 5.33
N LEU A 34 11.70 -2.13 4.26
CA LEU A 34 12.13 -2.62 2.95
C LEU A 34 12.43 -1.47 1.99
N ASP A 35 13.62 -1.46 1.41
CA ASP A 35 13.97 -0.51 0.36
C ASP A 35 13.05 -0.68 -0.86
N VAL A 36 12.59 0.44 -1.43
CA VAL A 36 11.73 0.39 -2.62
C VAL A 36 12.48 -0.15 -3.83
N PRO A 37 11.82 -0.91 -4.71
CA PRO A 37 12.41 -1.36 -5.96
C PRO A 37 12.73 -0.17 -6.88
N ASP A 38 13.67 -0.39 -7.80
CA ASP A 38 13.94 0.58 -8.86
C ASP A 38 12.80 0.55 -9.89
N MET A 39 12.10 1.70 -10.01
CA MET A 39 10.91 1.83 -10.84
C MET A 39 10.74 3.26 -11.33
N ASP A 40 10.58 3.42 -12.64
CA ASP A 40 10.22 4.69 -13.25
C ASP A 40 8.73 4.98 -13.07
N LEU A 41 8.42 6.27 -12.93
CA LEU A 41 7.07 6.79 -12.73
C LEU A 41 6.81 7.97 -13.65
N MET A 42 5.59 8.07 -14.15
CA MET A 42 5.02 9.31 -14.68
C MET A 42 4.06 9.90 -13.63
N LEU A 43 4.24 11.15 -13.29
CA LEU A 43 3.35 11.86 -12.36
C LEU A 43 2.12 12.43 -13.09
N ASP A 44 1.10 12.79 -12.33
CA ASP A 44 -0.11 13.49 -12.80
C ASP A 44 0.20 14.80 -13.55
N THR A 45 1.34 15.43 -13.26
CA THR A 45 1.85 16.60 -13.99
C THR A 45 2.50 16.29 -15.34
N GLY A 46 2.62 15.01 -15.72
CA GLY A 46 3.38 14.56 -16.90
C GLY A 46 4.90 14.47 -16.67
N ARG A 47 5.39 14.84 -15.48
CA ARG A 47 6.82 14.76 -15.15
C ARG A 47 7.26 13.32 -14.90
N GLN A 48 8.36 12.93 -15.52
CA GLN A 48 9.03 11.64 -15.28
C GLN A 48 9.92 11.72 -14.02
N THR A 49 9.91 10.64 -13.23
CA THR A 49 10.74 10.51 -12.02
C THR A 49 10.95 9.03 -11.70
N THR A 50 11.70 8.71 -10.64
CA THR A 50 11.75 7.35 -10.11
C THR A 50 10.99 7.26 -8.79
N LEU A 51 10.56 6.06 -8.42
CA LEU A 51 9.87 5.82 -7.15
C LEU A 51 10.70 6.34 -5.96
N ARG A 52 12.00 6.01 -5.93
CA ARG A 52 12.91 6.47 -4.88
C ARG A 52 12.99 8.00 -4.80
N LYS A 53 13.11 8.69 -5.95
CA LYS A 53 13.14 10.17 -5.99
C LYS A 53 11.83 10.80 -5.54
N LEU A 54 10.70 10.14 -5.79
CA LEU A 54 9.40 10.62 -5.33
C LEU A 54 9.28 10.54 -3.81
N LEU A 55 9.81 9.49 -3.18
CA LEU A 55 9.57 9.17 -1.77
C LEU A 55 10.64 9.72 -0.82
N ILE A 56 11.90 9.86 -1.28
CA ILE A 56 13.00 10.26 -0.41
C ILE A 56 12.80 11.65 0.20
N GLY A 57 13.16 11.81 1.46
CA GLY A 57 13.06 13.07 2.20
C GLY A 57 11.66 13.37 2.75
N ARG A 58 10.68 12.50 2.56
CA ARG A 58 9.29 12.68 3.01
C ARG A 58 8.74 11.42 3.65
N ALA A 59 7.89 11.58 4.64
CA ALA A 59 7.02 10.49 5.06
C ALA A 59 5.82 10.45 4.10
N THR A 60 5.56 9.28 3.50
CA THR A 60 4.56 9.12 2.45
C THR A 60 3.52 8.09 2.83
N ALA A 61 2.23 8.42 2.66
CA ALA A 61 1.13 7.48 2.62
C ALA A 61 0.73 7.25 1.16
N LEU A 62 0.73 6.00 0.71
CA LEU A 62 0.43 5.60 -0.66
C LEU A 62 -0.79 4.67 -0.69
N GLN A 63 -1.71 4.92 -1.60
CA GLN A 63 -2.82 4.03 -1.95
C GLN A 63 -2.70 3.54 -3.39
N LEU A 64 -3.23 2.34 -3.67
CA LEU A 64 -3.38 1.81 -5.01
C LEU A 64 -4.74 2.21 -5.58
N MET A 65 -4.81 2.54 -6.87
CA MET A 65 -6.04 2.92 -7.54
C MET A 65 -5.90 2.80 -9.06
N PHE A 66 -6.98 3.01 -9.80
CA PHE A 66 -6.95 3.32 -11.23
C PHE A 66 -8.13 4.23 -11.59
N THR A 67 -7.97 5.06 -12.62
CA THR A 67 -8.93 6.15 -12.88
C THR A 67 -10.28 5.66 -13.39
N GLY A 68 -10.33 4.48 -14.01
CA GLY A 68 -11.54 3.83 -14.51
C GLY A 68 -12.34 3.05 -13.46
N CYS A 69 -11.87 2.94 -12.23
CA CYS A 69 -12.56 2.22 -11.16
C CYS A 69 -13.81 2.97 -10.68
N SER A 70 -14.93 2.28 -10.62
CA SER A 70 -16.20 2.81 -10.09
C SER A 70 -16.59 2.22 -8.73
N ALA A 71 -15.83 1.28 -8.19
CA ALA A 71 -16.16 0.56 -6.96
C ALA A 71 -15.39 1.12 -5.74
N THR A 72 -14.16 0.69 -5.52
CA THR A 72 -13.38 0.99 -4.31
C THR A 72 -12.56 2.26 -4.40
N CYS A 73 -12.06 2.63 -5.60
CA CYS A 73 -11.22 3.82 -5.76
C CYS A 73 -11.90 5.14 -5.37
N PRO A 74 -13.23 5.35 -5.58
CA PRO A 74 -13.91 6.53 -5.04
C PRO A 74 -13.87 6.61 -3.51
N ILE A 75 -13.97 5.48 -2.82
CA ILE A 75 -13.88 5.40 -1.35
C ILE A 75 -12.47 5.78 -0.90
N GLN A 76 -11.44 5.26 -1.57
CA GLN A 76 -10.04 5.57 -1.28
C GLN A 76 -9.71 7.03 -1.58
N GLY A 77 -10.25 7.60 -2.66
CA GLY A 77 -10.10 9.02 -2.97
C GLY A 77 -10.71 9.92 -1.89
N ALA A 78 -11.92 9.58 -1.42
CA ALA A 78 -12.59 10.29 -0.32
C ALA A 78 -11.82 10.16 1.00
N LEU A 79 -11.22 8.98 1.27
CA LEU A 79 -10.35 8.75 2.42
C LEU A 79 -9.15 9.70 2.39
N PHE A 80 -8.44 9.77 1.26
CA PHE A 80 -7.26 10.66 1.14
C PHE A 80 -7.63 12.15 1.18
N ALA A 81 -8.79 12.53 0.68
CA ALA A 81 -9.30 13.90 0.84
C ALA A 81 -9.48 14.28 2.33
N GLN A 82 -9.98 13.35 3.15
CA GLN A 82 -10.11 13.56 4.60
C GLN A 82 -8.72 13.56 5.28
N VAL A 83 -7.82 12.63 4.93
CA VAL A 83 -6.44 12.65 5.43
C VAL A 83 -5.77 13.98 5.16
N GLN A 84 -5.90 14.51 3.92
CA GLN A 84 -5.38 15.81 3.55
C GLN A 84 -5.92 16.95 4.44
N ASN A 85 -7.18 16.88 4.85
CA ASN A 85 -7.77 17.86 5.76
C ASN A 85 -7.18 17.77 7.17
N TYR A 86 -6.98 16.56 7.71
CA TYR A 86 -6.31 16.37 9.01
C TYR A 86 -4.87 16.88 9.00
N LEU A 87 -4.20 16.85 7.84
CA LEU A 87 -2.81 17.30 7.68
C LEU A 87 -2.65 18.79 7.36
N SER A 88 -3.73 19.55 7.18
CA SER A 88 -3.72 20.91 6.62
C SER A 88 -2.83 21.91 7.37
N ASN A 89 -2.68 21.75 8.69
CA ASN A 89 -1.87 22.63 9.53
C ASN A 89 -0.50 22.00 9.90
N ASN A 90 -0.12 20.90 9.24
CA ASN A 90 1.12 20.22 9.54
C ASN A 90 2.26 20.77 8.68
N THR A 91 3.42 21.04 9.31
CA THR A 91 4.62 21.59 8.64
C THR A 91 5.68 20.55 8.33
N LEU A 92 5.47 19.31 8.75
CA LEU A 92 6.41 18.20 8.47
C LEU A 92 6.43 17.87 6.96
N PRO A 93 7.50 17.28 6.46
CA PRO A 93 7.61 16.87 5.06
C PRO A 93 6.75 15.61 4.79
N LEU A 94 5.44 15.82 4.67
CA LEU A 94 4.44 14.78 4.43
C LEU A 94 4.03 14.74 2.96
N GLN A 95 3.62 13.55 2.49
CA GLN A 95 3.13 13.35 1.14
C GLN A 95 2.04 12.28 1.09
N LEU A 96 1.04 12.49 0.22
CA LEU A 96 0.06 11.50 -0.20
C LEU A 96 0.33 11.11 -1.66
N VAL A 97 0.27 9.82 -1.96
CA VAL A 97 0.47 9.31 -3.32
C VAL A 97 -0.67 8.38 -3.69
N SER A 98 -1.36 8.68 -4.80
CA SER A 98 -2.28 7.74 -5.46
C SER A 98 -1.56 7.09 -6.63
N CYS A 99 -1.27 5.78 -6.50
CA CYS A 99 -0.48 5.03 -7.47
C CYS A 99 -1.40 4.16 -8.34
N SER A 100 -1.30 4.33 -9.67
CA SER A 100 -2.09 3.55 -10.61
C SER A 100 -1.67 2.08 -10.63
N ILE A 101 -2.65 1.19 -10.76
CA ILE A 101 -2.46 -0.23 -11.07
C ILE A 101 -2.85 -0.58 -12.53
N ASP A 102 -3.25 0.41 -13.31
CA ASP A 102 -3.57 0.26 -14.73
C ASP A 102 -2.73 1.23 -15.59
N PRO A 103 -1.39 1.06 -15.64
CA PRO A 103 -0.50 1.99 -16.32
C PRO A 103 -0.67 2.02 -17.84
N LEU A 104 -1.42 1.08 -18.43
CA LEU A 104 -1.76 1.08 -19.85
C LEU A 104 -3.06 1.84 -20.12
N GLY A 105 -4.01 1.84 -19.18
CA GLY A 105 -5.28 2.57 -19.28
C GLY A 105 -5.20 3.99 -18.74
N ASP A 106 -4.33 4.25 -17.78
CA ASP A 106 -4.18 5.54 -17.14
C ASP A 106 -3.13 6.41 -17.84
N ASN A 107 -3.31 7.73 -17.75
CA ASN A 107 -2.33 8.73 -18.19
C ASN A 107 -2.34 9.95 -17.25
N ALA A 108 -1.38 10.85 -17.42
CA ALA A 108 -1.22 12.02 -16.55
C ALA A 108 -2.52 12.85 -16.45
N ARG A 109 -3.21 13.08 -17.58
CA ARG A 109 -4.46 13.87 -17.62
C ARG A 109 -5.61 13.18 -16.87
N ALA A 110 -5.78 11.87 -17.07
CA ALA A 110 -6.80 11.09 -16.37
C ALA A 110 -6.54 11.11 -14.86
N MET A 111 -5.26 10.91 -14.45
CA MET A 111 -4.84 10.97 -13.06
C MET A 111 -5.09 12.36 -12.44
N GLN A 112 -4.72 13.43 -13.13
CA GLN A 112 -4.98 14.81 -12.69
C GLN A 112 -6.49 15.07 -12.51
N THR A 113 -7.31 14.62 -13.48
CA THR A 113 -8.76 14.75 -13.40
C THR A 113 -9.34 13.98 -12.21
N TRP A 114 -8.83 12.77 -11.97
CA TRP A 114 -9.24 11.95 -10.82
C TRP A 114 -8.89 12.64 -9.49
N LEU A 115 -7.66 13.10 -9.32
CA LEU A 115 -7.23 13.85 -8.13
C LEU A 115 -8.08 15.10 -7.87
N ALA A 116 -8.39 15.85 -8.94
CA ALA A 116 -9.21 17.06 -8.84
C ALA A 116 -10.62 16.78 -8.32
N ARG A 117 -11.23 15.61 -8.62
CA ARG A 117 -12.56 15.22 -8.09
C ARG A 117 -12.58 15.16 -6.57
N PHE A 118 -11.45 14.86 -5.93
CA PHE A 118 -11.29 14.75 -4.49
C PHE A 118 -10.65 16.00 -3.86
N GLY A 119 -10.48 17.07 -4.64
CA GLY A 119 -9.93 18.33 -4.15
C GLY A 119 -8.48 18.22 -3.69
N SER A 120 -7.65 17.46 -4.43
CA SER A 120 -6.22 17.33 -4.11
C SER A 120 -5.52 18.69 -4.08
N ARG A 121 -4.64 18.88 -3.10
CA ARG A 121 -3.82 20.07 -2.90
C ARG A 121 -2.34 19.71 -2.98
N ALA A 122 -1.46 20.68 -2.88
CA ALA A 122 -0.02 20.47 -2.80
C ALA A 122 0.32 19.43 -1.71
N GLY A 123 1.16 18.47 -2.07
CA GLY A 123 1.50 17.33 -1.20
C GLY A 123 0.70 16.05 -1.47
N TRP A 124 -0.33 16.10 -2.35
CA TRP A 124 -0.99 14.90 -2.85
C TRP A 124 -0.78 14.79 -4.36
N VAL A 125 -0.13 13.72 -4.81
CA VAL A 125 0.27 13.50 -6.20
C VAL A 125 -0.26 12.16 -6.73
N GLY A 126 -0.47 12.09 -8.04
CA GLY A 126 -0.73 10.87 -8.78
C GLY A 126 0.56 10.32 -9.38
N ALA A 127 0.70 9.00 -9.37
CA ALA A 127 1.84 8.31 -9.95
C ALA A 127 1.40 7.12 -10.79
N ILE A 128 1.97 6.98 -11.98
CA ILE A 128 1.73 5.89 -12.91
C ILE A 128 3.05 5.14 -13.09
N PRO A 129 3.15 3.87 -12.66
CA PRO A 129 4.37 3.09 -12.76
C PRO A 129 4.65 2.64 -14.21
N ASP A 130 5.91 2.30 -14.48
CA ASP A 130 6.26 1.57 -15.70
C ASP A 130 5.45 0.26 -15.77
N PRO A 131 4.74 -0.01 -16.87
CA PRO A 131 3.92 -1.22 -17.02
C PRO A 131 4.70 -2.51 -16.78
N SER A 132 5.95 -2.57 -17.20
CA SER A 132 6.82 -3.76 -17.05
C SER A 132 7.19 -4.08 -15.60
N LYS A 133 7.03 -3.10 -14.70
CA LYS A 133 7.38 -3.20 -13.27
C LYS A 133 6.16 -3.36 -12.36
N LEU A 134 4.95 -3.26 -12.90
CA LEU A 134 3.72 -3.27 -12.09
C LEU A 134 3.59 -4.54 -11.23
N ASP A 135 3.83 -5.71 -11.81
CA ASP A 135 3.69 -6.98 -11.09
C ASP A 135 4.65 -7.07 -9.90
N ALA A 136 5.92 -6.75 -10.12
CA ALA A 136 6.93 -6.73 -9.06
C ALA A 136 6.60 -5.68 -7.98
N TRP A 137 6.01 -4.56 -8.37
CA TRP A 137 5.55 -3.52 -7.44
C TRP A 137 4.41 -4.00 -6.55
N LEU A 138 3.39 -4.64 -7.13
CA LEU A 138 2.27 -5.19 -6.36
C LEU A 138 2.72 -6.31 -5.41
N ASP A 139 3.68 -7.14 -5.84
CA ASP A 139 4.26 -8.19 -5.01
C ASP A 139 5.09 -7.61 -3.84
N PHE A 140 5.91 -6.58 -4.10
CA PHE A 140 6.66 -5.85 -3.06
C PHE A 140 5.73 -5.26 -1.99
N LEU A 141 4.63 -4.66 -2.41
CA LEU A 141 3.63 -4.11 -1.49
C LEU A 141 2.84 -5.19 -0.76
N ASN A 142 2.81 -6.43 -1.29
CA ASN A 142 1.79 -7.43 -0.96
C ASN A 142 0.37 -6.84 -1.16
N GLY A 143 0.23 -6.08 -2.25
CA GLY A 143 -0.93 -5.24 -2.53
C GLY A 143 -1.97 -5.89 -3.45
N ARG A 144 -1.80 -7.17 -3.83
CA ARG A 144 -2.76 -7.88 -4.66
C ARG A 144 -3.97 -8.33 -3.86
N ALA A 145 -5.15 -8.28 -4.46
CA ALA A 145 -6.38 -8.86 -3.94
C ALA A 145 -7.07 -9.69 -5.02
N ALA A 146 -7.86 -10.67 -4.58
CA ALA A 146 -8.79 -11.37 -5.46
C ALA A 146 -9.98 -10.46 -5.80
N GLY A 147 -10.53 -10.61 -7.00
CA GLY A 147 -11.73 -9.87 -7.43
C GLY A 147 -11.47 -8.82 -8.50
N VAL A 148 -12.46 -7.97 -8.71
CA VAL A 148 -12.51 -7.02 -9.83
C VAL A 148 -11.43 -5.94 -9.71
N ASP A 149 -11.16 -5.49 -8.49
CA ASP A 149 -10.21 -4.39 -8.23
C ASP A 149 -8.74 -4.85 -8.27
N ARG A 150 -8.48 -6.15 -8.12
CA ARG A 150 -7.14 -6.79 -8.16
C ARG A 150 -6.10 -6.21 -7.21
N HIS A 151 -6.46 -5.24 -6.36
CA HIS A 151 -5.59 -4.62 -5.36
C HIS A 151 -6.31 -4.47 -4.03
N THR A 152 -5.53 -4.30 -2.96
CA THR A 152 -6.04 -4.10 -1.60
C THR A 152 -6.49 -2.66 -1.40
N GLY A 153 -7.39 -2.44 -0.44
CA GLY A 153 -7.77 -1.11 0.06
C GLY A 153 -6.81 -0.56 1.12
N GLN A 154 -5.63 -1.17 1.26
CA GLN A 154 -4.62 -0.77 2.24
C GLN A 154 -3.96 0.57 1.89
N VAL A 155 -3.43 1.23 2.92
CA VAL A 155 -2.50 2.35 2.80
C VAL A 155 -1.10 1.87 3.19
N PHE A 156 -0.11 2.18 2.36
CA PHE A 156 1.29 1.81 2.50
C PHE A 156 2.08 3.03 2.94
N PHE A 157 2.89 2.89 4.00
CA PHE A 157 3.66 3.98 4.56
C PHE A 157 5.14 3.82 4.28
N PHE A 158 5.73 4.88 3.73
CA PHE A 158 7.16 4.95 3.45
C PHE A 158 7.80 6.03 4.31
N ASN A 159 8.95 5.70 4.89
CA ASN A 159 9.76 6.64 5.66
C ASN A 159 10.56 7.59 4.73
N HIS A 160 11.22 8.57 5.32
CA HIS A 160 12.03 9.57 4.60
C HIS A 160 13.26 8.97 3.87
N GLN A 161 13.60 7.71 4.10
CA GLN A 161 14.65 6.97 3.40
C GLN A 161 14.12 6.21 2.18
N ALA A 162 12.84 6.38 1.84
CA ALA A 162 12.13 5.65 0.79
C ALA A 162 12.05 4.14 1.09
N GLN A 163 11.74 3.77 2.32
CA GLN A 163 11.57 2.39 2.74
C GLN A 163 10.13 2.13 3.18
N LEU A 164 9.56 1.00 2.78
CA LEU A 164 8.26 0.55 3.24
C LEU A 164 8.35 0.18 4.74
N ASN A 165 7.58 0.87 5.55
CA ASN A 165 7.63 0.80 7.01
C ASN A 165 6.37 0.18 7.64
N LEU A 166 5.21 0.40 7.03
CA LEU A 166 3.94 -0.09 7.58
C LEU A 166 2.90 -0.30 6.46
N ARG A 167 2.00 -1.25 6.66
CA ARG A 167 0.77 -1.47 5.88
C ARG A 167 -0.44 -1.42 6.82
N THR A 168 -1.52 -0.76 6.42
CA THR A 168 -2.76 -0.78 7.19
C THR A 168 -3.59 -2.04 6.91
N VAL A 169 -4.70 -2.19 7.61
CA VAL A 169 -5.84 -2.98 7.13
C VAL A 169 -6.49 -2.30 5.93
N ASP A 170 -7.38 -3.00 5.23
CA ASP A 170 -8.17 -2.41 4.14
C ASP A 170 -9.08 -1.28 4.67
N PHE A 171 -9.19 -0.19 3.92
CA PHE A 171 -10.04 0.97 4.21
C PHE A 171 -9.87 1.51 5.64
N PRO A 172 -8.65 1.91 6.05
CA PRO A 172 -8.40 2.42 7.39
C PRO A 172 -9.15 3.76 7.61
N GLN A 173 -9.32 4.12 8.89
CA GLN A 173 -9.90 5.42 9.21
C GLN A 173 -8.94 6.56 8.79
N PRO A 174 -9.44 7.64 8.17
CA PRO A 174 -8.59 8.75 7.69
C PRO A 174 -7.75 9.40 8.79
N GLU A 175 -8.32 9.55 9.99
CA GLU A 175 -7.63 10.09 11.15
C GLU A 175 -6.44 9.21 11.58
N GLU A 176 -6.61 7.89 11.54
CA GLU A 176 -5.53 6.95 11.82
C GLU A 176 -4.40 7.07 10.81
N VAL A 177 -4.73 7.17 9.52
CA VAL A 177 -3.74 7.37 8.44
C VAL A 177 -2.95 8.66 8.67
N ALA A 178 -3.62 9.77 8.99
CA ALA A 178 -2.98 11.05 9.27
C ALA A 178 -2.05 10.95 10.49
N ARG A 179 -2.52 10.35 11.59
CA ARG A 179 -1.74 10.14 12.82
C ARG A 179 -0.49 9.29 12.57
N LEU A 180 -0.63 8.17 11.87
CA LEU A 180 0.49 7.29 11.52
C LEU A 180 1.53 8.01 10.65
N LEU A 181 1.09 8.79 9.67
CA LEU A 181 1.96 9.54 8.78
C LEU A 181 2.77 10.61 9.52
N VAL A 182 2.13 11.37 10.41
CA VAL A 182 2.79 12.35 11.28
C VAL A 182 3.79 11.68 12.22
N SER A 183 3.40 10.57 12.86
CA SER A 183 4.30 9.79 13.72
C SER A 183 5.55 9.31 12.97
N LEU A 184 5.37 8.80 11.75
CA LEU A 184 6.47 8.32 10.92
C LEU A 184 7.44 9.46 10.53
N ALA A 185 6.91 10.64 10.21
CA ALA A 185 7.73 11.82 9.89
C ALA A 185 8.54 12.31 11.09
N GLY A 186 7.97 12.29 12.30
CA GLY A 186 8.65 12.69 13.53
C GLY A 186 9.84 11.80 13.89
N GLN A 187 9.77 10.51 13.60
CA GLN A 187 10.88 9.57 13.84
C GLN A 187 12.12 9.89 13.00
N GLY A 188 11.95 10.49 11.82
CA GLY A 188 13.06 10.87 10.95
C GLY A 188 13.87 12.08 11.44
N GLN A 189 13.27 12.98 12.18
CA GLN A 189 13.93 14.19 12.69
C GLN A 189 14.85 13.92 13.90
N GLY A 190 14.57 12.87 14.68
CA GLY A 190 15.38 12.51 15.85
C GLY A 190 16.74 11.88 15.51
N GLN A 191 16.94 11.35 14.32
CA GLN A 191 18.20 10.70 13.91
C GLN A 191 19.23 11.66 13.30
N GLY A 192 18.85 12.89 12.96
CA GLY A 192 19.75 13.91 12.40
C GLY A 192 20.54 14.71 13.41
N GLN A 193 20.17 14.71 14.69
CA GLN A 193 20.79 15.53 15.74
C GLN A 193 21.88 14.83 16.57
N GLY A 194 22.19 13.57 16.26
CA GLY A 194 23.18 12.78 17.02
C GLY A 194 24.55 12.60 16.37
N ARG A 195 24.87 13.34 15.30
CA ARG A 195 26.19 13.30 14.63
C ARG A 195 26.72 14.72 14.39
N SER A 196 27.18 15.33 15.44
CA SER A 196 28.10 16.47 15.41
C SER A 196 29.26 16.19 16.34
#